data_4e4e5271dc1595995ce032709b750ad8
#
_entry.id   4e4e5271dc1595995ce032709b750ad8
#
_cell.length_a   1.000
_cell.length_b   1.000
_cell.length_c   1.000
_cell.angle_alpha   90.00
_cell.angle_beta   90.00
_cell.angle_gamma   90.00
#
_symmetry.space_group_name_H-M   'P 1'
#
loop_
_entity.id
_entity.type
_entity.pdbx_description
1 polymer ?
#
loop_
_entity_poly.entity_id
_entity_poly.type
_entity_poly.pdbx_seq_one_letter_code
_entity_poly.pdbx_strand_id
1 'polypeptide(L)'
;MSVVSNKPDKSHWYFISILGGLFITAKHLIKNLLNKDKMMTLNYPEQKFEYSPRFKGNHVLTVKKDGAIRCTACMLCATNCPAECIKIIAAEHNDPTVEKFPIAYEIDILRCVFCGFCEEACPVDAIRMGPEWQTPGLSGSAFTYDINHLAYRPQLKGGVVSVVDEVERHKSGI
;
A
#
# COMPACT_ATOMS: atom_id res chain seq x y z
N MET A 1 -0.15 -35.41 -14.11
CA MET A 1 0.72 -34.32 -14.65
C MET A 1 1.69 -34.95 -15.64
N SER A 2 1.44 -34.80 -16.94
CA SER A 2 2.34 -35.31 -18.00
C SER A 2 3.46 -34.29 -18.20
N VAL A 3 4.68 -34.69 -17.89
CA VAL A 3 5.87 -33.89 -18.17
C VAL A 3 6.07 -33.89 -19.69
N VAL A 4 5.82 -32.76 -20.32
CA VAL A 4 6.14 -32.55 -21.74
C VAL A 4 7.67 -32.51 -21.87
N SER A 5 8.26 -33.61 -22.25
CA SER A 5 9.68 -33.70 -22.60
C SER A 5 9.89 -33.03 -23.95
N ASN A 6 10.29 -31.76 -23.93
CA ASN A 6 10.71 -31.04 -25.11
C ASN A 6 12.14 -31.51 -25.45
N LYS A 7 12.26 -32.59 -26.25
CA LYS A 7 13.56 -32.98 -26.82
C LYS A 7 13.98 -31.94 -27.87
N PRO A 8 15.12 -31.27 -27.72
CA PRO A 8 15.60 -30.34 -28.75
C PRO A 8 15.82 -31.13 -30.03
N ASP A 9 15.13 -30.75 -31.10
CA ASP A 9 15.36 -31.27 -32.44
C ASP A 9 16.77 -30.86 -32.89
N LYS A 10 17.65 -31.86 -33.14
CA LYS A 10 19.06 -31.65 -33.48
C LYS A 10 19.30 -31.13 -34.90
N SER A 11 18.23 -30.80 -35.66
CA SER A 11 18.28 -30.34 -37.04
C SER A 11 18.28 -28.82 -37.20
N HIS A 12 18.23 -28.03 -36.10
CA HIS A 12 18.25 -26.59 -36.24
C HIS A 12 19.61 -26.03 -36.53
N TRP A 13 19.74 -25.43 -37.70
CA TRP A 13 20.84 -24.57 -38.09
C TRP A 13 20.92 -23.40 -37.11
N TYR A 14 21.86 -23.43 -36.19
CA TYR A 14 22.02 -22.41 -35.15
C TYR A 14 22.05 -20.98 -35.72
N PHE A 15 22.62 -20.80 -36.91
CA PHE A 15 22.68 -19.51 -37.59
C PHE A 15 21.29 -18.94 -37.92
N ILE A 16 20.36 -19.77 -38.36
CA ILE A 16 18.99 -19.35 -38.70
C ILE A 16 18.27 -18.92 -37.42
N SER A 17 18.43 -19.64 -36.31
CA SER A 17 17.87 -19.31 -35.02
C SER A 17 18.44 -17.99 -34.44
N ILE A 18 19.74 -17.76 -34.59
CA ILE A 18 20.40 -16.52 -34.18
C ILE A 18 19.92 -15.33 -35.03
N LEU A 19 19.84 -15.49 -36.34
CA LEU A 19 19.30 -14.45 -37.23
C LEU A 19 17.85 -14.14 -36.95
N GLY A 20 17.02 -15.15 -36.64
CA GLY A 20 15.65 -14.98 -36.22
C GLY A 20 15.51 -14.18 -34.90
N GLY A 21 16.34 -14.50 -33.92
CA GLY A 21 16.42 -13.77 -32.65
C GLY A 21 16.87 -12.31 -32.86
N LEU A 22 17.90 -12.10 -33.70
CA LEU A 22 18.38 -10.75 -34.00
C LEU A 22 17.34 -9.92 -34.75
N PHE A 23 16.60 -10.54 -35.66
CA PHE A 23 15.47 -9.85 -36.34
C PHE A 23 14.38 -9.42 -35.40
N ILE A 24 14.01 -10.26 -34.41
CA ILE A 24 13.00 -9.93 -33.40
C ILE A 24 13.48 -8.75 -32.52
N THR A 25 14.71 -8.77 -32.06
CA THR A 25 15.27 -7.68 -31.25
C THR A 25 15.39 -6.38 -32.07
N ALA A 26 15.83 -6.44 -33.32
CA ALA A 26 15.88 -5.27 -34.22
C ALA A 26 14.49 -4.68 -34.47
N LYS A 27 13.47 -5.52 -34.69
CA LYS A 27 12.08 -5.09 -34.82
C LYS A 27 11.57 -4.35 -33.57
N HIS A 28 11.88 -4.88 -32.37
CA HIS A 28 11.53 -4.21 -31.11
C HIS A 28 12.26 -2.87 -30.93
N LEU A 29 13.56 -2.82 -31.28
CA LEU A 29 14.34 -1.59 -31.24
C LEU A 29 13.71 -0.51 -32.13
N ILE A 30 13.44 -0.83 -33.39
CA ILE A 30 12.85 0.10 -34.37
C ILE A 30 11.46 0.57 -33.87
N LYS A 31 10.63 -0.37 -33.37
CA LYS A 31 9.31 -0.05 -32.85
C LYS A 31 9.37 0.91 -31.65
N ASN A 32 10.35 0.73 -30.76
CA ASN A 32 10.52 1.57 -29.58
C ASN A 32 11.10 2.95 -29.91
N LEU A 33 11.99 3.03 -30.92
CA LEU A 33 12.52 4.30 -31.44
C LEU A 33 11.43 5.15 -32.09
N LEU A 34 10.52 4.51 -32.84
CA LEU A 34 9.45 5.21 -33.56
C LEU A 34 8.26 5.58 -32.65
N ASN A 35 8.00 4.82 -31.61
CA ASN A 35 6.87 5.01 -30.68
C ASN A 35 7.35 5.20 -29.25
N LYS A 36 7.89 6.36 -28.92
CA LYS A 36 8.35 6.71 -27.57
C LYS A 36 7.23 6.68 -26.53
N ASP A 37 5.99 7.01 -26.93
CA ASP A 37 4.82 7.05 -26.04
C ASP A 37 4.37 5.67 -25.54
N LYS A 38 4.86 4.59 -26.13
CA LYS A 38 4.58 3.21 -25.72
C LYS A 38 5.64 2.62 -24.79
N MET A 39 6.68 3.38 -24.46
CA MET A 39 7.64 2.95 -23.46
C MET A 39 7.00 3.01 -22.08
N MET A 40 7.14 1.93 -21.30
CA MET A 40 6.63 1.84 -19.92
C MET A 40 7.53 2.59 -18.91
N THR A 41 8.37 3.48 -19.38
CA THR A 41 9.26 4.28 -18.51
C THR A 41 8.54 5.52 -18.05
N LEU A 42 8.62 5.78 -16.74
CA LEU A 42 8.09 6.99 -16.12
C LEU A 42 9.24 7.96 -15.84
N ASN A 43 9.05 9.23 -16.15
CA ASN A 43 9.99 10.30 -15.80
C ASN A 43 9.67 10.78 -14.37
N TYR A 44 10.19 10.07 -13.38
CA TYR A 44 10.10 10.50 -11.99
C TYR A 44 11.10 11.67 -11.76
N PRO A 45 10.73 12.77 -11.04
CA PRO A 45 9.51 12.97 -10.25
C PRO A 45 8.32 13.61 -10.99
N GLU A 46 8.47 14.02 -12.26
CA GLU A 46 7.43 14.74 -13.04
C GLU A 46 6.20 13.86 -13.26
N GLN A 47 6.43 12.58 -13.50
CA GLN A 47 5.38 11.57 -13.65
C GLN A 47 5.48 10.55 -12.52
N LYS A 48 4.39 10.38 -11.78
CA LYS A 48 4.28 9.37 -10.72
C LYS A 48 3.40 8.21 -11.20
N PHE A 49 3.77 7.01 -10.79
CA PHE A 49 2.97 5.82 -11.06
C PHE A 49 1.67 5.88 -10.25
N GLU A 50 0.55 5.62 -10.90
CA GLU A 50 -0.74 5.44 -10.21
C GLU A 50 -0.85 4.01 -9.70
N TYR A 51 -0.83 3.87 -8.37
CA TYR A 51 -0.93 2.57 -7.73
C TYR A 51 -2.37 2.05 -7.72
N SER A 52 -2.50 0.73 -7.76
CA SER A 52 -3.78 0.06 -7.60
C SER A 52 -4.45 0.43 -6.27
N PRO A 53 -5.80 0.47 -6.18
CA PRO A 53 -6.54 0.68 -4.93
C PRO A 53 -6.20 -0.34 -3.82
N ARG A 54 -5.64 -1.50 -4.19
CA ARG A 54 -5.16 -2.53 -3.25
C ARG A 54 -3.71 -2.35 -2.82
N PHE A 55 -3.08 -1.22 -3.18
CA PHE A 55 -1.71 -0.95 -2.77
C PHE A 55 -1.62 -0.75 -1.25
N LYS A 56 -0.68 -1.44 -0.63
CA LYS A 56 -0.44 -1.37 0.81
C LYS A 56 0.70 -0.37 1.10
N GLY A 57 0.34 0.93 1.14
CA GLY A 57 1.27 2.00 1.50
C GLY A 57 1.19 2.38 2.98
N ASN A 58 1.42 3.65 3.30
CA ASN A 58 1.43 4.13 4.68
C ASN A 58 0.08 3.97 5.37
N HIS A 59 0.14 3.68 6.68
CA HIS A 59 -1.04 3.49 7.51
C HIS A 59 -1.82 4.79 7.70
N VAL A 60 -3.15 4.66 7.78
CA VAL A 60 -4.08 5.76 8.05
C VAL A 60 -5.09 5.28 9.07
N LEU A 61 -5.37 6.11 10.08
CA LEU A 61 -6.50 5.91 10.99
C LEU A 61 -7.73 6.61 10.45
N THR A 62 -8.85 5.87 10.38
CA THR A 62 -10.12 6.41 9.94
C THR A 62 -10.81 7.18 11.06
N VAL A 63 -11.48 8.26 10.69
CA VAL A 63 -12.26 9.08 11.61
C VAL A 63 -13.74 9.03 11.25
N LYS A 64 -14.58 9.28 12.25
CA LYS A 64 -16.03 9.41 12.09
C LYS A 64 -16.38 10.79 11.53
N LYS A 65 -17.64 11.00 11.15
CA LYS A 65 -18.14 12.30 10.67
C LYS A 65 -18.03 13.43 11.70
N ASP A 66 -18.03 13.10 12.98
CA ASP A 66 -17.85 14.01 14.12
C ASP A 66 -16.38 14.35 14.39
N GLY A 67 -15.45 13.80 13.61
CA GLY A 67 -14.00 13.98 13.76
C GLY A 67 -13.37 13.06 14.80
N ALA A 68 -14.14 12.22 15.49
CA ALA A 68 -13.58 11.26 16.44
C ALA A 68 -12.94 10.06 15.73
N ILE A 69 -11.86 9.54 16.29
CA ILE A 69 -11.17 8.35 15.76
C ILE A 69 -12.07 7.12 15.95
N ARG A 70 -12.15 6.26 14.95
CA ARG A 70 -12.97 5.03 15.01
C ARG A 70 -12.38 3.95 15.91
N CYS A 71 -11.09 4.01 16.21
CA CYS A 71 -10.38 2.99 16.98
C CYS A 71 -10.97 2.87 18.40
N THR A 72 -11.26 1.63 18.78
CA THR A 72 -11.75 1.26 20.12
C THR A 72 -10.66 0.67 21.03
N ALA A 73 -9.40 0.79 20.64
CA ALA A 73 -8.26 0.25 21.36
C ALA A 73 -8.38 -1.26 21.71
N CYS A 74 -8.91 -2.06 20.79
CA CYS A 74 -9.09 -3.52 21.01
C CYS A 74 -7.78 -4.32 20.90
N MET A 75 -6.70 -3.71 20.44
CA MET A 75 -5.34 -4.26 20.28
C MET A 75 -5.17 -5.41 19.28
N LEU A 76 -6.19 -5.81 18.55
CA LEU A 76 -6.11 -6.91 17.57
C LEU A 76 -5.09 -6.64 16.46
N CYS A 77 -4.96 -5.39 15.99
CA CYS A 77 -3.96 -5.02 15.01
C CYS A 77 -2.52 -5.14 15.54
N ALA A 78 -2.30 -4.83 16.82
CA ALA A 78 -0.99 -5.01 17.47
C ALA A 78 -0.65 -6.49 17.64
N THR A 79 -1.61 -7.31 18.07
CA THR A 79 -1.44 -8.76 18.26
C THR A 79 -1.16 -9.49 16.94
N ASN A 80 -1.82 -9.08 15.84
CA ASN A 80 -1.62 -9.68 14.54
C ASN A 80 -0.40 -9.14 13.76
N CYS A 81 0.32 -8.16 14.34
CA CYS A 81 1.47 -7.57 13.67
C CYS A 81 2.69 -8.51 13.75
N PRO A 82 3.20 -9.05 12.64
CA PRO A 82 4.36 -9.95 12.67
C PRO A 82 5.66 -9.25 13.06
N ALA A 83 5.71 -7.92 12.91
CA ALA A 83 6.88 -7.09 13.23
C ALA A 83 6.77 -6.41 14.60
N GLU A 84 5.66 -6.60 15.33
CA GLU A 84 5.40 -5.97 16.65
C GLU A 84 5.67 -4.46 16.65
N CYS A 85 5.32 -3.78 15.56
CA CYS A 85 5.60 -2.35 15.34
C CYS A 85 4.49 -1.43 15.81
N ILE A 86 3.36 -1.95 16.31
CA ILE A 86 2.19 -1.18 16.74
C ILE A 86 2.11 -1.17 18.27
N LYS A 87 2.05 0.03 18.84
CA LYS A 87 1.83 0.23 20.27
C LYS A 87 0.53 1.00 20.48
N ILE A 88 -0.30 0.50 21.39
CA ILE A 88 -1.60 1.11 21.73
C ILE A 88 -1.71 1.23 23.23
N ILE A 89 -2.10 2.41 23.71
CA ILE A 89 -2.44 2.62 25.12
C ILE A 89 -3.93 2.98 25.16
N ALA A 90 -4.69 2.11 25.81
CA ALA A 90 -6.14 2.28 25.98
C ALA A 90 -6.46 3.05 27.26
N ALA A 91 -7.55 3.83 27.22
CA ALA A 91 -8.16 4.45 28.40
C ALA A 91 -9.68 4.35 28.34
N GLU A 92 -10.30 4.58 29.49
CA GLU A 92 -11.74 4.79 29.62
C GLU A 92 -12.12 6.16 29.08
N HIS A 93 -13.26 6.23 28.40
CA HIS A 93 -13.79 7.49 27.90
C HIS A 93 -14.74 8.12 28.90
N ASN A 94 -14.80 9.46 28.92
CA ASN A 94 -15.71 10.18 29.80
C ASN A 94 -17.21 9.99 29.45
N ASP A 95 -17.48 9.63 28.19
CA ASP A 95 -18.84 9.30 27.74
C ASP A 95 -19.13 7.82 28.05
N PRO A 96 -20.19 7.51 28.83
CA PRO A 96 -20.53 6.12 29.19
C PRO A 96 -20.96 5.26 28.01
N THR A 97 -21.21 5.85 26.84
CA THR A 97 -21.51 5.10 25.61
C THR A 97 -20.26 4.57 24.91
N VAL A 98 -19.08 5.07 25.28
CA VAL A 98 -17.78 4.68 24.71
C VAL A 98 -16.96 3.97 25.80
N GLU A 99 -16.87 2.64 25.74
CA GLU A 99 -16.21 1.84 26.76
C GLU A 99 -14.72 2.17 26.90
N LYS A 100 -14.02 2.27 25.79
CA LYS A 100 -12.58 2.59 25.74
C LYS A 100 -12.17 3.23 24.43
N PHE A 101 -11.07 3.98 24.47
CA PHE A 101 -10.48 4.62 23.31
C PHE A 101 -8.95 4.61 23.41
N PRO A 102 -8.19 4.81 22.32
CA PRO A 102 -6.74 4.92 22.38
C PRO A 102 -6.32 6.32 22.83
N ILE A 103 -5.59 6.43 23.94
CA ILE A 103 -4.85 7.65 24.32
C ILE A 103 -3.63 7.81 23.44
N ALA A 104 -2.91 6.72 23.19
CA ALA A 104 -1.77 6.69 22.30
C ALA A 104 -1.91 5.54 21.32
N TYR A 105 -1.55 5.81 20.10
CA TYR A 105 -1.45 4.85 19.02
C TYR A 105 -0.20 5.21 18.21
N GLU A 106 0.77 4.31 18.21
CA GLU A 106 2.06 4.52 17.57
C GLU A 106 2.40 3.36 16.64
N ILE A 107 2.92 3.69 15.47
CA ILE A 107 3.46 2.71 14.52
C ILE A 107 4.91 3.06 14.21
N ASP A 108 5.83 2.13 14.45
CA ASP A 108 7.22 2.23 13.99
C ASP A 108 7.31 1.77 12.53
N ILE A 109 7.38 2.74 11.62
CA ILE A 109 7.40 2.49 10.18
C ILE A 109 8.72 1.82 9.72
N LEU A 110 9.81 2.01 10.45
CA LEU A 110 11.09 1.33 10.12
C LEU A 110 11.05 -0.17 10.39
N ARG A 111 10.21 -0.63 11.32
CA ARG A 111 9.97 -2.05 11.56
C ARG A 111 8.88 -2.64 10.70
N CYS A 112 7.97 -1.81 10.23
CA CYS A 112 6.78 -2.27 9.50
C CYS A 112 7.18 -2.93 8.18
N VAL A 113 6.60 -4.11 7.88
CA VAL A 113 6.77 -4.83 6.61
C VAL A 113 5.62 -4.59 5.63
N PHE A 114 4.70 -3.69 5.94
CA PHE A 114 3.55 -3.32 5.10
C PHE A 114 2.70 -4.51 4.63
N CYS A 115 2.57 -5.55 5.45
CA CYS A 115 1.79 -6.75 5.12
C CYS A 115 0.28 -6.52 5.07
N GLY A 116 -0.25 -5.53 5.81
CA GLY A 116 -1.66 -5.19 5.87
C GLY A 116 -2.50 -6.05 6.84
N PHE A 117 -1.90 -6.95 7.63
CA PHE A 117 -2.63 -7.76 8.61
C PHE A 117 -3.33 -6.93 9.67
N CYS A 118 -2.81 -5.74 10.00
CA CYS A 118 -3.46 -4.81 10.91
C CYS A 118 -4.80 -4.29 10.37
N GLU A 119 -4.90 -4.06 9.05
CA GLU A 119 -6.14 -3.67 8.39
C GLU A 119 -7.15 -4.83 8.38
N GLU A 120 -6.70 -6.04 8.04
CA GLU A 120 -7.55 -7.24 8.00
C GLU A 120 -8.05 -7.64 9.40
N ALA A 121 -7.26 -7.40 10.45
CA ALA A 121 -7.60 -7.74 11.83
C ALA A 121 -8.53 -6.73 12.50
N CYS A 122 -8.75 -5.54 11.92
CA CYS A 122 -9.50 -4.48 12.57
C CYS A 122 -11.01 -4.68 12.42
N PRO A 123 -11.77 -4.97 13.52
CA PRO A 123 -13.21 -5.25 13.44
C PRO A 123 -14.05 -3.99 13.17
N VAL A 124 -13.50 -2.81 13.44
CA VAL A 124 -14.20 -1.51 13.30
C VAL A 124 -13.66 -0.71 12.12
N ASP A 125 -12.76 -1.30 11.32
CA ASP A 125 -12.16 -0.66 10.16
C ASP A 125 -11.54 0.71 10.48
N ALA A 126 -10.82 0.74 11.60
CA ALA A 126 -10.20 1.96 12.11
C ALA A 126 -8.80 2.20 11.53
N ILE A 127 -8.09 1.16 11.09
CA ILE A 127 -6.78 1.27 10.46
C ILE A 127 -6.86 0.75 9.03
N ARG A 128 -6.25 1.49 8.12
CA ARG A 128 -6.19 1.16 6.69
C ARG A 128 -4.80 1.43 6.13
N MET A 129 -4.52 0.77 5.00
CA MET A 129 -3.34 1.05 4.20
C MET A 129 -3.68 2.13 3.17
N GLY A 130 -2.96 3.25 3.23
CA GLY A 130 -3.16 4.37 2.29
C GLY A 130 -2.37 4.20 0.98
N PRO A 131 -2.58 5.10 0.02
CA PRO A 131 -1.89 5.06 -1.27
C PRO A 131 -0.46 5.64 -1.22
N GLU A 132 -0.09 6.32 -0.15
CA GLU A 132 1.22 6.92 -0.01
C GLU A 132 2.28 5.90 0.41
N TRP A 133 3.46 6.02 -0.17
CA TRP A 133 4.61 5.16 0.13
C TRP A 133 5.87 5.96 0.51
N GLN A 134 5.86 7.26 0.25
CA GLN A 134 6.99 8.13 0.59
C GLN A 134 6.96 8.51 2.07
N THR A 135 8.03 8.20 2.77
CA THR A 135 8.21 8.48 4.19
C THR A 135 9.48 9.31 4.39
N PRO A 136 9.48 10.61 4.00
CA PRO A 136 10.67 11.44 4.20
C PRO A 136 10.87 11.70 5.70
N GLY A 137 12.09 11.54 6.17
CA GLY A 137 12.44 11.83 7.56
C GLY A 137 13.94 12.06 7.70
N LEU A 138 14.33 12.98 8.60
CA LEU A 138 15.72 13.31 8.89
C LEU A 138 16.26 12.62 10.15
N SER A 139 15.37 12.07 10.98
CA SER A 139 15.73 11.38 12.23
C SER A 139 14.91 10.12 12.42
N GLY A 140 15.38 9.17 13.21
CA GLY A 140 14.67 7.93 13.52
C GLY A 140 13.30 8.17 14.15
N SER A 141 13.13 9.20 14.96
CA SER A 141 11.85 9.57 15.57
C SER A 141 10.79 10.03 14.57
N ALA A 142 11.19 10.53 13.41
CA ALA A 142 10.26 10.94 12.35
C ALA A 142 9.51 9.74 11.72
N PHE A 143 9.99 8.53 11.95
CA PHE A 143 9.38 7.29 11.44
C PHE A 143 8.48 6.57 12.46
N THR A 144 8.33 7.15 13.65
CA THR A 144 7.31 6.71 14.61
C THR A 144 6.07 7.58 14.42
N TYR A 145 5.05 7.01 13.80
CA TYR A 145 3.81 7.73 13.50
C TYR A 145 2.87 7.66 14.70
N ASP A 146 2.58 8.81 15.26
CA ASP A 146 1.62 8.98 16.36
C ASP A 146 0.17 9.01 15.86
N ILE A 147 -0.76 9.00 16.79
CA ILE A 147 -2.21 8.99 16.53
C ILE A 147 -2.64 10.20 15.67
N ASN A 148 -2.05 11.36 15.89
CA ASN A 148 -2.38 12.57 15.15
C ASN A 148 -1.86 12.51 13.72
N HIS A 149 -0.64 12.01 13.54
CA HIS A 149 -0.06 11.81 12.22
C HIS A 149 -0.86 10.81 11.40
N LEU A 150 -1.33 9.73 12.02
CA LEU A 150 -2.11 8.69 11.35
C LEU A 150 -3.54 9.12 11.00
N ALA A 151 -4.20 9.92 11.87
CA ALA A 151 -5.60 10.30 11.71
C ALA A 151 -5.79 11.58 10.87
N TYR A 152 -4.88 12.56 11.01
CA TYR A 152 -5.06 13.91 10.47
C TYR A 152 -3.96 14.33 9.50
N ARG A 153 -3.49 13.40 8.69
CA ARG A 153 -2.41 13.63 7.75
C ARG A 153 -2.83 14.58 6.62
N PRO A 154 -2.28 15.80 6.53
CA PRO A 154 -2.72 16.81 5.56
C PRO A 154 -2.35 16.49 4.10
N GLN A 155 -1.45 15.51 3.89
CA GLN A 155 -0.92 15.14 2.57
C GLN A 155 -1.79 14.13 1.81
N LEU A 156 -2.70 13.43 2.49
CA LEU A 156 -3.71 12.64 1.82
C LEU A 156 -4.74 13.59 1.23
N LYS A 157 -4.96 13.55 -0.09
CA LYS A 157 -6.05 14.28 -0.73
C LYS A 157 -7.36 13.92 -0.03
N GLY A 158 -7.94 14.89 0.69
CA GLY A 158 -9.06 14.63 1.58
C GLY A 158 -8.69 14.49 3.05
N GLY A 159 -7.38 14.50 3.40
CA GLY A 159 -6.79 14.62 4.75
C GLY A 159 -7.17 13.54 5.74
N VAL A 160 -8.31 12.91 5.54
CA VAL A 160 -8.94 11.99 6.45
C VAL A 160 -9.68 10.95 5.62
N VAL A 161 -9.38 9.68 5.80
CA VAL A 161 -10.20 8.61 5.23
C VAL A 161 -11.46 8.54 6.08
N SER A 162 -12.48 9.31 5.71
CA SER A 162 -13.75 9.32 6.41
C SER A 162 -14.63 8.14 5.98
N VAL A 163 -15.59 7.78 6.83
CA VAL A 163 -16.61 6.76 6.51
C VAL A 163 -17.43 7.14 5.27
N VAL A 164 -17.52 8.43 4.97
CA VAL A 164 -18.23 8.94 3.78
C VAL A 164 -17.54 8.50 2.50
N ASP A 165 -16.21 8.57 2.49
CA ASP A 165 -15.42 8.17 1.32
C ASP A 165 -15.53 6.66 1.02
N GLU A 166 -15.88 5.86 2.04
CA GLU A 166 -16.15 4.43 1.88
C GLU A 166 -17.48 4.15 1.20
N VAL A 167 -18.52 4.85 1.63
CA VAL A 167 -19.85 4.67 1.06
C VAL A 167 -19.84 5.07 -0.41
N GLU A 168 -19.06 6.09 -0.78
CA GLU A 168 -18.90 6.51 -2.16
C GLU A 168 -18.05 5.53 -2.96
N ARG A 169 -16.97 4.95 -2.39
CA ARG A 169 -16.19 3.90 -3.04
C ARG A 169 -17.00 2.63 -3.30
N HIS A 170 -17.81 2.18 -2.36
CA HIS A 170 -18.70 1.05 -2.55
C HIS A 170 -19.77 1.31 -3.62
N LYS A 171 -20.23 2.56 -3.77
CA LYS A 171 -21.17 2.94 -4.83
C LYS A 171 -20.52 3.04 -6.21
N SER A 172 -19.23 3.38 -6.27
CA SER A 172 -18.48 3.47 -7.53
C SER A 172 -17.94 2.13 -8.04
N GLY A 173 -18.11 1.04 -7.29
CA GLY A 173 -17.73 -0.32 -7.71
C GLY A 173 -16.21 -0.55 -7.84
N ILE A 174 -15.39 0.29 -7.19
CA ILE A 174 -13.93 0.19 -7.18
C ILE A 174 -13.46 -0.45 -5.87
#